data_2595b98eee3adb8f5f17cb8974c4acdd
#
_entry.id   2595b98eee3adb8f5f17cb8974c4acdd
#
_cell.length_a   1.000
_cell.length_b   1.000
_cell.length_c   1.000
_cell.angle_alpha   90.00
_cell.angle_beta   90.00
_cell.angle_gamma   90.00
#
_symmetry.space_group_name_H-M   'P 1'
#
loop_
_entity.id
_entity.type
_entity.pdbx_description
1 polymer ?
#
loop_
_entity_poly.entity_id
_entity_poly.type
_entity_poly.pdbx_seq_one_letter_code
_entity_poly.pdbx_strand_id
1 'polypeptide(L)'
;MAKKDNNQLSRRTFIKKTGLTTSMFSLYPLLTPSTFKNSTDEKRIIVIGAGLAGLSCAYELDRAGYNVLLIEASSRPGGRISTHRTTFSDNLYSEMGAEYVDSSDTYIHKYCKMFGLNVLPAKQYDGVYVKGQRFSMEGLKSGKETLPYKGSQEGKLFGQEVKYIQKWIDLVNQKGVSSPEVQALDTRSVEDILKEGGATKDIIDLYT
;
A
#
# COMPACT_ATOMS: atom_id res chain seq x y z
N MET A 1 -14.45 7.85 34.20
CA MET A 1 -13.35 7.12 33.49
C MET A 1 -13.94 5.89 32.82
N ALA A 2 -14.24 5.98 31.53
CA ALA A 2 -14.83 4.86 30.77
C ALA A 2 -13.70 4.08 30.10
N LYS A 3 -13.59 2.79 30.42
CA LYS A 3 -12.68 1.83 29.79
C LYS A 3 -13.09 1.64 28.32
N LYS A 4 -12.21 1.98 27.42
CA LYS A 4 -12.36 1.73 25.98
C LYS A 4 -12.01 0.26 25.74
N ASP A 5 -13.01 -0.60 25.55
CA ASP A 5 -12.80 -1.98 25.12
C ASP A 5 -12.32 -2.01 23.65
N ASN A 6 -11.02 -2.22 23.49
CA ASN A 6 -10.41 -2.47 22.17
C ASN A 6 -10.67 -3.93 21.77
N ASN A 7 -11.86 -4.18 21.22
CA ASN A 7 -12.22 -5.50 20.68
C ASN A 7 -11.76 -5.61 19.21
N GLN A 8 -10.46 -5.53 18.97
CA GLN A 8 -9.90 -5.89 17.65
C GLN A 8 -9.87 -7.40 17.52
N LEU A 9 -10.81 -7.92 16.72
CA LEU A 9 -10.82 -9.33 16.33
C LEU A 9 -9.54 -9.66 15.52
N SER A 10 -8.69 -10.54 16.06
CA SER A 10 -7.52 -11.01 15.33
C SER A 10 -7.93 -11.69 14.02
N ARG A 11 -7.08 -11.64 12.97
CA ARG A 11 -7.31 -12.31 11.67
C ARG A 11 -7.70 -13.78 11.85
N ARG A 12 -7.12 -14.46 12.83
CA ARG A 12 -7.38 -15.85 13.16
C ARG A 12 -8.79 -16.07 13.75
N THR A 13 -9.29 -15.12 14.54
CA THR A 13 -10.64 -15.14 15.12
C THR A 13 -11.70 -14.84 14.08
N PHE A 14 -11.40 -13.98 13.11
CA PHE A 14 -12.26 -13.70 11.96
C PHE A 14 -12.47 -14.96 11.12
N ILE A 15 -11.41 -15.66 10.72
CA ILE A 15 -11.50 -16.89 9.92
C ILE A 15 -12.28 -17.99 10.64
N LYS A 16 -12.12 -18.14 11.97
CA LYS A 16 -12.86 -19.12 12.78
C LYS A 16 -14.34 -18.76 12.89
N LYS A 17 -14.70 -17.46 12.95
CA LYS A 17 -16.11 -17.03 13.08
C LYS A 17 -16.86 -17.06 11.75
N THR A 18 -16.19 -16.79 10.62
CA THR A 18 -16.83 -16.86 9.28
C THR A 18 -17.08 -18.30 8.82
N GLY A 19 -16.33 -19.27 9.32
CA GLY A 19 -16.58 -20.69 9.03
C GLY A 19 -17.85 -21.28 9.68
N LEU A 20 -18.50 -20.56 10.61
CA LEU A 20 -19.67 -21.03 11.35
C LEU A 20 -21.01 -20.38 10.97
N THR A 21 -21.04 -19.43 10.03
CA THR A 21 -22.26 -18.71 9.65
C THR A 21 -22.71 -18.97 8.21
N THR A 22 -22.65 -20.21 7.76
CA THR A 22 -23.16 -20.62 6.42
C THR A 22 -24.70 -20.69 6.33
N SER A 23 -25.45 -20.11 7.27
CA SER A 23 -26.90 -20.28 7.33
C SER A 23 -27.75 -19.03 7.07
N MET A 24 -27.18 -17.89 6.62
CA MET A 24 -27.97 -16.67 6.39
C MET A 24 -27.69 -15.93 5.06
N PHE A 25 -27.51 -16.66 3.96
CA PHE A 25 -27.51 -16.04 2.61
C PHE A 25 -28.69 -16.57 1.80
N SER A 26 -29.89 -16.28 2.26
CA SER A 26 -31.11 -16.66 1.55
C SER A 26 -32.00 -15.46 1.20
N LEU A 27 -31.44 -14.35 0.70
CA LEU A 27 -32.24 -13.22 0.17
C LEU A 27 -31.38 -12.25 -0.68
N TYR A 28 -30.83 -12.71 -1.82
CA TYR A 28 -30.53 -11.85 -2.95
C TYR A 28 -30.86 -12.57 -4.28
N PRO A 29 -32.08 -12.42 -4.80
CA PRO A 29 -32.35 -12.75 -6.18
C PRO A 29 -32.08 -11.50 -7.02
N LEU A 30 -31.02 -11.47 -7.80
CA LEU A 30 -30.83 -10.68 -9.02
C LEU A 30 -29.33 -10.51 -9.36
N LEU A 31 -28.65 -11.64 -9.51
CA LEU A 31 -27.49 -11.70 -10.39
C LEU A 31 -27.79 -12.77 -11.42
N THR A 32 -27.97 -12.37 -12.67
CA THR A 32 -28.14 -13.30 -13.79
C THR A 32 -26.99 -14.30 -13.77
N PRO A 33 -27.28 -15.61 -13.82
CA PRO A 33 -26.23 -16.61 -13.87
C PRO A 33 -25.57 -16.50 -15.24
N SER A 34 -24.38 -15.91 -15.30
CA SER A 34 -23.47 -16.19 -16.39
C SER A 34 -23.28 -17.71 -16.40
N THR A 35 -23.65 -18.34 -17.50
CA THR A 35 -23.61 -19.74 -17.83
C THR A 35 -22.61 -20.57 -17.01
N PHE A 36 -23.10 -21.17 -15.93
CA PHE A 36 -22.37 -22.22 -15.23
C PHE A 36 -22.24 -23.42 -16.18
N LYS A 37 -21.03 -23.61 -16.69
CA LYS A 37 -20.68 -24.86 -17.34
C LYS A 37 -20.76 -25.95 -16.28
N ASN A 38 -21.80 -26.75 -16.32
CA ASN A 38 -21.96 -27.94 -15.47
C ASN A 38 -20.89 -28.97 -15.86
N SER A 39 -19.74 -28.95 -15.22
CA SER A 39 -18.80 -30.04 -15.22
C SER A 39 -18.80 -30.68 -13.83
N THR A 40 -19.20 -31.90 -13.76
CA THR A 40 -19.56 -32.66 -12.55
C THR A 40 -18.36 -33.12 -11.73
N ASP A 41 -17.12 -32.70 -12.04
CA ASP A 41 -15.91 -33.17 -11.32
C ASP A 41 -14.74 -32.16 -11.28
N GLU A 42 -14.94 -30.89 -11.63
CA GLU A 42 -13.88 -29.90 -11.60
C GLU A 42 -13.75 -29.28 -10.21
N LYS A 43 -12.58 -29.44 -9.60
CA LYS A 43 -12.21 -28.78 -8.34
C LYS A 43 -12.39 -27.29 -8.49
N ARG A 44 -13.27 -26.68 -7.70
CA ARG A 44 -13.45 -25.23 -7.63
C ARG A 44 -12.34 -24.61 -6.80
N ILE A 45 -11.65 -23.61 -7.35
CA ILE A 45 -10.64 -22.81 -6.65
C ILE A 45 -11.34 -21.58 -6.05
N ILE A 46 -11.16 -21.36 -4.76
CA ILE A 46 -11.66 -20.16 -4.08
C ILE A 46 -10.52 -19.21 -3.85
N VAL A 47 -10.64 -18.00 -4.41
CA VAL A 47 -9.71 -16.89 -4.20
C VAL A 47 -10.37 -15.92 -3.21
N ILE A 48 -9.69 -15.60 -2.11
CA ILE A 48 -10.22 -14.75 -1.04
C ILE A 48 -9.55 -13.36 -1.12
N GLY A 49 -10.36 -12.35 -1.36
CA GLY A 49 -9.97 -10.96 -1.49
C GLY A 49 -9.87 -10.49 -2.94
N ALA A 50 -10.63 -9.45 -3.31
CA ALA A 50 -10.64 -8.84 -4.64
C ALA A 50 -9.75 -7.57 -4.71
N GLY A 51 -8.61 -7.55 -4.03
CA GLY A 51 -7.51 -6.62 -4.30
C GLY A 51 -6.73 -7.06 -5.55
N LEU A 52 -5.74 -6.29 -6.00
CA LEU A 52 -4.97 -6.61 -7.21
C LEU A 52 -4.40 -8.04 -7.22
N ALA A 53 -3.87 -8.51 -6.10
CA ALA A 53 -3.31 -9.85 -5.98
C ALA A 53 -4.36 -10.95 -6.21
N GLY A 54 -5.55 -10.81 -5.58
CA GLY A 54 -6.62 -11.78 -5.76
C GLY A 54 -7.25 -11.71 -7.14
N LEU A 55 -7.44 -10.51 -7.68
CA LEU A 55 -7.97 -10.32 -9.03
C LEU A 55 -7.03 -10.91 -10.09
N SER A 56 -5.72 -10.66 -9.99
CA SER A 56 -4.75 -11.23 -10.94
C SER A 56 -4.65 -12.75 -10.80
N CYS A 57 -4.68 -13.28 -9.58
CA CYS A 57 -4.70 -14.71 -9.34
C CYS A 57 -5.95 -15.37 -9.96
N ALA A 58 -7.13 -14.82 -9.69
CA ALA A 58 -8.39 -15.33 -10.24
C ALA A 58 -8.41 -15.25 -11.77
N TYR A 59 -7.92 -14.16 -12.34
CA TYR A 59 -7.83 -13.97 -13.79
C TYR A 59 -6.92 -14.99 -14.47
N GLU A 60 -5.72 -15.22 -13.94
CA GLU A 60 -4.79 -16.19 -14.53
C GLU A 60 -5.29 -17.64 -14.37
N LEU A 61 -5.94 -17.96 -13.25
CA LEU A 61 -6.55 -19.28 -13.05
C LEU A 61 -7.74 -19.52 -13.99
N ASP A 62 -8.62 -18.53 -14.17
CA ASP A 62 -9.75 -18.60 -15.11
C ASP A 62 -9.25 -18.79 -16.53
N ARG A 63 -8.22 -18.05 -16.97
CA ARG A 63 -7.57 -18.22 -18.28
C ARG A 63 -6.91 -19.58 -18.45
N ALA A 64 -6.47 -20.19 -17.37
CA ALA A 64 -5.92 -21.56 -17.39
C ALA A 64 -7.03 -22.65 -17.41
N GLY A 65 -8.29 -22.25 -17.40
CA GLY A 65 -9.45 -23.17 -17.51
C GLY A 65 -9.97 -23.70 -16.17
N TYR A 66 -9.49 -23.16 -15.04
CA TYR A 66 -10.01 -23.57 -13.73
C TYR A 66 -11.34 -22.91 -13.42
N ASN A 67 -12.18 -23.62 -12.66
CA ASN A 67 -13.42 -23.06 -12.11
C ASN A 67 -13.08 -22.22 -10.87
N VAL A 68 -13.13 -20.89 -10.99
CA VAL A 68 -12.71 -19.94 -9.94
C VAL A 68 -13.89 -19.24 -9.30
N LEU A 69 -13.89 -19.17 -7.97
CA LEU A 69 -14.80 -18.34 -7.18
C LEU A 69 -13.96 -17.28 -6.45
N LEU A 70 -14.15 -16.02 -6.80
CA LEU A 70 -13.55 -14.88 -6.11
C LEU A 70 -14.50 -14.33 -5.05
N ILE A 71 -14.03 -14.20 -3.80
CA ILE A 71 -14.81 -13.71 -2.66
C ILE A 71 -14.16 -12.45 -2.12
N GLU A 72 -14.97 -11.39 -1.91
CA GLU A 72 -14.53 -10.11 -1.33
C GLU A 72 -15.38 -9.78 -0.09
N ALA A 73 -14.74 -9.31 0.98
CA ALA A 73 -15.41 -8.98 2.24
C ALA A 73 -16.06 -7.59 2.25
N SER A 74 -15.54 -6.67 1.41
CA SER A 74 -16.06 -5.32 1.28
C SER A 74 -17.11 -5.22 0.17
N SER A 75 -17.81 -4.08 0.10
CA SER A 75 -18.80 -3.81 -0.95
C SER A 75 -18.17 -3.45 -2.31
N ARG A 76 -16.82 -3.38 -2.41
CA ARG A 76 -16.11 -3.01 -3.63
C ARG A 76 -14.84 -3.83 -3.83
N PRO A 77 -14.47 -4.15 -5.07
CA PRO A 77 -13.14 -4.67 -5.39
C PRO A 77 -12.06 -3.58 -5.31
N GLY A 78 -10.79 -3.97 -5.45
CA GLY A 78 -9.65 -3.07 -5.54
C GLY A 78 -8.77 -3.05 -4.28
N GLY A 79 -9.34 -3.33 -3.10
CA GLY A 79 -8.57 -3.33 -1.85
C GLY A 79 -7.91 -1.98 -1.57
N ARG A 80 -6.58 -1.94 -1.58
CA ARG A 80 -5.77 -0.71 -1.38
C ARG A 80 -5.73 0.23 -2.59
N ILE A 81 -6.35 -0.11 -3.70
CA ILE A 81 -6.60 0.80 -4.82
C ILE A 81 -8.02 1.33 -4.70
N SER A 82 -8.17 2.63 -4.66
CA SER A 82 -9.46 3.28 -4.50
C SER A 82 -9.43 4.68 -5.08
N THR A 83 -10.20 4.88 -6.16
CA THR A 83 -10.36 6.19 -6.78
C THR A 83 -11.67 6.82 -6.33
N HIS A 84 -11.63 7.98 -5.73
CA HIS A 84 -12.78 8.80 -5.37
C HIS A 84 -13.16 9.73 -6.51
N ARG A 85 -14.37 9.56 -7.06
CA ARG A 85 -14.86 10.37 -8.21
C ARG A 85 -16.10 11.20 -7.86
N THR A 86 -16.87 10.79 -6.87
CA THR A 86 -18.19 11.35 -6.59
C THR A 86 -18.17 12.59 -5.70
N THR A 87 -17.05 12.90 -5.06
CA THR A 87 -16.91 14.01 -4.12
C THR A 87 -16.50 15.33 -4.80
N PHE A 88 -15.98 15.24 -6.01
CA PHE A 88 -15.44 16.39 -6.75
C PHE A 88 -16.34 16.81 -7.91
N SER A 89 -16.39 18.12 -8.21
CA SER A 89 -16.99 18.67 -9.43
C SER A 89 -16.06 18.46 -10.63
N ASP A 90 -16.56 18.80 -11.83
CA ASP A 90 -15.78 18.89 -13.07
C ASP A 90 -15.02 17.60 -13.47
N ASN A 91 -15.59 16.44 -13.13
CA ASN A 91 -14.97 15.13 -13.37
C ASN A 91 -13.58 14.94 -12.71
N LEU A 92 -13.26 15.76 -11.74
CA LEU A 92 -12.06 15.58 -10.95
C LEU A 92 -12.15 14.32 -10.09
N TYR A 93 -11.01 13.76 -9.77
CA TYR A 93 -10.92 12.58 -8.90
C TYR A 93 -9.67 12.64 -8.02
N SER A 94 -9.66 11.84 -6.98
CA SER A 94 -8.49 11.64 -6.12
C SER A 94 -8.28 10.15 -5.87
N GLU A 95 -7.04 9.73 -5.90
CA GLU A 95 -6.64 8.41 -5.45
C GLU A 95 -6.52 8.39 -3.93
N MET A 96 -7.21 7.43 -3.29
CA MET A 96 -7.23 7.25 -1.83
C MET A 96 -6.34 6.08 -1.38
N GLY A 97 -5.51 5.59 -2.27
CA GLY A 97 -4.65 4.44 -2.03
C GLY A 97 -3.42 4.46 -2.93
N ALA A 98 -3.16 3.37 -3.64
CA ALA A 98 -2.04 3.31 -4.57
C ALA A 98 -2.24 4.28 -5.73
N GLU A 99 -1.24 5.11 -5.98
CA GLU A 99 -1.27 6.20 -6.97
C GLU A 99 -0.17 6.03 -8.03
N TYR A 100 0.99 5.54 -7.63
CA TYR A 100 2.14 5.41 -8.51
C TYR A 100 2.43 3.96 -8.87
N VAL A 101 3.01 3.78 -10.05
CA VAL A 101 3.53 2.51 -10.57
C VAL A 101 5.01 2.71 -10.89
N ASP A 102 5.88 1.97 -10.23
CA ASP A 102 7.31 2.03 -10.48
C ASP A 102 7.69 1.32 -11.77
N SER A 103 8.78 1.74 -12.41
CA SER A 103 9.30 1.11 -13.63
C SER A 103 9.67 -0.37 -13.43
N SER A 104 9.94 -0.76 -12.19
CA SER A 104 10.24 -2.15 -11.78
C SER A 104 9.00 -3.03 -11.63
N ASP A 105 7.79 -2.46 -11.61
CA ASP A 105 6.52 -3.17 -11.42
C ASP A 105 6.06 -3.90 -12.69
N THR A 106 6.87 -4.84 -13.14
CA THR A 106 6.71 -5.53 -14.43
C THR A 106 5.34 -6.17 -14.63
N TYR A 107 4.74 -6.72 -13.56
CA TYR A 107 3.40 -7.33 -13.64
C TYR A 107 2.30 -6.28 -13.80
N ILE A 108 2.39 -5.14 -13.12
CA ILE A 108 1.44 -4.05 -13.30
C ILE A 108 1.50 -3.53 -14.73
N HIS A 109 2.68 -3.26 -15.25
CA HIS A 109 2.87 -2.85 -16.65
C HIS A 109 2.33 -3.88 -17.64
N LYS A 110 2.53 -5.18 -17.38
CA LYS A 110 1.95 -6.26 -18.20
C LYS A 110 0.42 -6.16 -18.26
N TYR A 111 -0.25 -6.02 -17.11
CA TYR A 111 -1.70 -5.92 -17.07
C TYR A 111 -2.22 -4.60 -17.65
N CYS A 112 -1.55 -3.47 -17.40
CA CYS A 112 -1.90 -2.21 -18.04
C CYS A 112 -1.89 -2.34 -19.57
N LYS A 113 -0.83 -2.89 -20.12
CA LYS A 113 -0.73 -3.16 -21.58
C LYS A 113 -1.82 -4.12 -22.07
N MET A 114 -2.09 -5.20 -21.32
CA MET A 114 -3.09 -6.20 -21.67
C MET A 114 -4.51 -5.63 -21.73
N PHE A 115 -4.85 -4.73 -20.79
CA PHE A 115 -6.16 -4.10 -20.71
C PHE A 115 -6.25 -2.74 -21.41
N GLY A 116 -5.22 -2.34 -22.16
CA GLY A 116 -5.20 -1.06 -22.88
C GLY A 116 -5.19 0.16 -21.96
N LEU A 117 -4.68 0.03 -20.73
CA LEU A 117 -4.57 1.13 -19.80
C LEU A 117 -3.27 1.92 -20.02
N ASN A 118 -3.38 3.24 -20.06
CA ASN A 118 -2.24 4.13 -20.20
C ASN A 118 -1.65 4.45 -18.83
N VAL A 119 -0.37 4.15 -18.65
CA VAL A 119 0.42 4.63 -17.50
C VAL A 119 0.96 6.00 -17.88
N LEU A 120 0.55 7.02 -17.15
CA LEU A 120 0.98 8.39 -17.39
C LEU A 120 2.29 8.67 -16.65
N PRO A 121 3.20 9.49 -17.20
CA PRO A 121 4.37 9.93 -16.46
C PRO A 121 3.97 10.63 -15.17
N ALA A 122 4.61 10.29 -14.06
CA ALA A 122 4.39 11.00 -12.80
C ALA A 122 4.78 12.47 -12.98
N LYS A 123 3.87 13.38 -12.59
CA LYS A 123 4.17 14.80 -12.59
C LYS A 123 5.23 15.07 -11.52
N GLN A 124 6.35 15.63 -11.92
CA GLN A 124 7.36 16.04 -10.96
C GLN A 124 6.85 17.23 -10.13
N TYR A 125 7.13 17.20 -8.85
CA TYR A 125 6.86 18.34 -7.98
C TYR A 125 7.75 19.51 -8.39
N ASP A 126 7.18 20.70 -8.47
CA ASP A 126 7.89 21.94 -8.76
C ASP A 126 8.42 22.64 -7.51
N GLY A 127 8.02 22.19 -6.35
CA GLY A 127 8.46 22.71 -5.07
C GLY A 127 7.94 21.93 -3.87
N VAL A 128 8.40 22.31 -2.70
CA VAL A 128 7.98 21.79 -1.40
C VAL A 128 7.62 22.93 -0.48
N TYR A 129 6.70 22.69 0.44
CA TYR A 129 6.29 23.64 1.46
C TYR A 129 6.75 23.12 2.83
N VAL A 130 7.66 23.87 3.47
CA VAL A 130 8.31 23.45 4.73
C VAL A 130 8.35 24.62 5.69
N LYS A 131 7.96 24.40 6.95
CA LYS A 131 7.97 25.42 8.02
C LYS A 131 7.37 26.77 7.59
N GLY A 132 6.24 26.74 6.87
CA GLY A 132 5.53 27.95 6.44
C GLY A 132 6.13 28.62 5.19
N GLN A 133 7.12 28.04 4.53
CA GLN A 133 7.78 28.59 3.35
C GLN A 133 7.75 27.61 2.19
N ARG A 134 7.62 28.14 0.96
CA ARG A 134 7.74 27.36 -0.26
C ARG A 134 9.15 27.45 -0.81
N PHE A 135 9.70 26.29 -1.16
CA PHE A 135 11.01 26.14 -1.83
C PHE A 135 10.78 25.54 -3.21
N SER A 136 11.44 26.08 -4.23
CA SER A 136 11.37 25.49 -5.57
C SER A 136 12.33 24.31 -5.71
N MET A 137 11.92 23.27 -6.44
CA MET A 137 12.82 22.13 -6.71
C MET A 137 14.06 22.55 -7.50
N GLU A 138 13.91 23.54 -8.39
CA GLU A 138 15.04 24.11 -9.14
C GLU A 138 16.02 24.85 -8.23
N GLY A 139 15.50 25.69 -7.32
CA GLY A 139 16.32 26.42 -6.35
C GLY A 139 17.08 25.49 -5.42
N LEU A 140 16.43 24.44 -4.92
CA LEU A 140 17.05 23.42 -4.08
C LEU A 140 18.13 22.63 -4.84
N LYS A 141 17.86 22.20 -6.08
CA LYS A 141 18.82 21.46 -6.91
C LYS A 141 20.02 22.30 -7.32
N SER A 142 19.83 23.60 -7.56
CA SER A 142 20.91 24.52 -7.94
C SER A 142 21.68 25.10 -6.75
N GLY A 143 21.25 24.82 -5.51
CA GLY A 143 21.85 25.40 -4.30
C GLY A 143 21.51 26.89 -4.07
N LYS A 144 20.59 27.46 -4.88
CA LYS A 144 20.10 28.85 -4.66
C LYS A 144 19.17 28.95 -3.47
N GLU A 145 18.51 27.86 -3.15
CA GLU A 145 17.61 27.74 -2.00
C GLU A 145 18.10 26.58 -1.11
N THR A 146 17.98 26.72 0.19
CA THR A 146 18.31 25.67 1.16
C THR A 146 17.13 25.48 2.11
N LEU A 147 16.87 24.24 2.49
CA LEU A 147 15.83 23.95 3.48
C LEU A 147 16.22 24.51 4.85
N PRO A 148 15.24 24.94 5.69
CA PRO A 148 15.49 25.54 6.98
C PRO A 148 15.84 24.49 8.06
N TYR A 149 16.69 23.52 7.71
CA TYR A 149 17.19 22.46 8.59
C TYR A 149 18.71 22.46 8.59
N LYS A 150 19.33 22.60 9.77
CA LYS A 150 20.79 22.53 9.92
C LYS A 150 21.29 21.12 9.58
N GLY A 151 22.28 21.05 8.71
CA GLY A 151 22.84 19.76 8.28
C GLY A 151 22.09 19.06 7.15
N SER A 152 21.04 19.68 6.60
CA SER A 152 20.53 19.27 5.30
C SER A 152 21.60 19.54 4.25
N GLN A 153 22.05 18.49 3.57
CA GLN A 153 22.99 18.68 2.46
C GLN A 153 22.26 19.39 1.32
N GLU A 154 22.93 20.35 0.73
CA GLU A 154 22.42 21.12 -0.41
C GLU A 154 21.82 20.19 -1.46
N GLY A 155 20.55 20.45 -1.81
CA GLY A 155 19.83 19.75 -2.87
C GLY A 155 19.30 18.35 -2.57
N LYS A 156 19.49 17.79 -1.37
CA LYS A 156 18.97 16.46 -1.01
C LYS A 156 17.81 16.59 -0.02
N LEU A 157 16.60 16.41 -0.51
CA LEU A 157 15.39 16.34 0.33
C LEU A 157 15.25 15.01 1.07
N PHE A 158 15.66 13.91 0.43
CA PHE A 158 15.47 12.55 0.92
C PHE A 158 16.80 11.79 0.94
N GLY A 159 16.89 10.78 1.79
CA GLY A 159 18.04 9.89 1.89
C GLY A 159 19.12 10.36 2.86
N GLN A 160 18.94 11.50 3.54
CA GLN A 160 19.90 11.97 4.54
C GLN A 160 19.85 11.16 5.83
N GLU A 161 18.70 10.56 6.11
CA GLU A 161 18.46 9.70 7.28
C GLU A 161 19.28 8.42 7.21
N VAL A 162 19.61 7.92 6.02
CA VAL A 162 20.27 6.63 5.81
C VAL A 162 21.55 6.49 6.66
N LYS A 163 22.37 7.51 6.72
CA LYS A 163 23.60 7.49 7.53
C LYS A 163 23.34 7.26 9.03
N TYR A 164 22.16 7.70 9.52
CA TYR A 164 21.78 7.54 10.94
C TYR A 164 21.16 6.20 11.22
N ILE A 165 20.61 5.53 10.22
CA ILE A 165 19.92 4.24 10.36
C ILE A 165 20.72 3.06 9.76
N GLN A 166 21.93 3.31 9.23
CA GLN A 166 22.73 2.32 8.52
C GLN A 166 22.96 1.04 9.35
N LYS A 167 23.23 1.15 10.65
CA LYS A 167 23.44 -0.03 11.52
C LYS A 167 22.23 -0.97 11.57
N TRP A 168 21.01 -0.44 11.49
CA TRP A 168 19.79 -1.25 11.47
C TRP A 168 19.52 -1.83 10.08
N ILE A 169 19.85 -1.10 9.01
CA ILE A 169 19.83 -1.64 7.65
C ILE A 169 20.78 -2.84 7.57
N ASP A 170 21.99 -2.71 8.11
CA ASP A 170 22.98 -3.80 8.15
C ASP A 170 22.49 -4.97 9.00
N LEU A 171 21.86 -4.72 10.15
CA LEU A 171 21.25 -5.74 10.98
C LEU A 171 20.19 -6.53 10.23
N VAL A 172 19.27 -5.84 9.53
CA VAL A 172 18.22 -6.48 8.72
C VAL A 172 18.83 -7.35 7.61
N ASN A 173 19.84 -6.82 6.90
CA ASN A 173 20.51 -7.53 5.83
C ASN A 173 21.27 -8.78 6.32
N GLN A 174 21.86 -8.72 7.51
CA GLN A 174 22.62 -9.85 8.08
C GLN A 174 21.73 -10.91 8.70
N LYS A 175 20.69 -10.51 9.44
CA LYS A 175 19.87 -11.40 10.26
C LYS A 175 18.55 -11.81 9.59
N GLY A 176 18.07 -11.03 8.62
CA GLY A 176 16.78 -11.20 8.00
C GLY A 176 15.62 -10.69 8.88
N VAL A 177 14.51 -10.36 8.22
CA VAL A 177 13.33 -9.73 8.83
C VAL A 177 12.64 -10.60 9.90
N SER A 178 12.86 -11.92 9.89
CA SER A 178 12.23 -12.85 10.82
C SER A 178 13.06 -13.07 12.10
N SER A 179 14.25 -12.49 12.21
CA SER A 179 15.08 -12.66 13.42
C SER A 179 14.48 -11.90 14.60
N PRO A 180 14.62 -12.41 15.84
CA PRO A 180 14.09 -11.73 17.02
C PRO A 180 14.65 -10.32 17.20
N GLU A 181 15.93 -10.11 16.86
CA GLU A 181 16.62 -8.82 16.96
C GLU A 181 16.01 -7.77 16.01
N VAL A 182 15.65 -8.19 14.78
CA VAL A 182 15.00 -7.31 13.82
C VAL A 182 13.53 -7.08 14.20
N GLN A 183 12.83 -8.10 14.63
CA GLN A 183 11.44 -7.96 15.10
C GLN A 183 11.30 -7.04 16.31
N ALA A 184 12.33 -6.94 17.16
CA ALA A 184 12.36 -6.00 18.27
C ALA A 184 12.32 -4.53 17.80
N LEU A 185 12.68 -4.23 16.55
CA LEU A 185 12.59 -2.88 15.99
C LEU A 185 11.14 -2.44 15.76
N ASP A 186 10.19 -3.36 15.58
CA ASP A 186 8.77 -3.04 15.36
C ASP A 186 8.10 -2.31 16.53
N THR A 187 8.71 -2.34 17.72
CA THR A 187 8.22 -1.63 18.90
C THR A 187 8.77 -0.21 19.02
N ARG A 188 9.61 0.22 18.09
CA ARG A 188 10.33 1.48 18.13
C ARG A 188 9.79 2.44 17.05
N SER A 189 9.71 3.72 17.40
CA SER A 189 9.37 4.74 16.43
C SER A 189 10.57 5.10 15.52
N VAL A 190 10.29 5.70 14.37
CA VAL A 190 11.34 6.27 13.50
C VAL A 190 12.15 7.32 14.24
N GLU A 191 11.50 8.12 15.08
CA GLU A 191 12.13 9.14 15.92
C GLU A 191 13.17 8.52 16.88
N ASP A 192 12.81 7.43 17.57
CA ASP A 192 13.72 6.75 18.48
C ASP A 192 14.96 6.19 17.76
N ILE A 193 14.72 5.61 16.59
CA ILE A 193 15.78 5.05 15.76
C ILE A 193 16.74 6.15 15.27
N LEU A 194 16.22 7.28 14.82
CA LEU A 194 17.02 8.42 14.40
C LEU A 194 17.83 9.03 15.55
N LYS A 195 17.20 9.20 16.73
CA LYS A 195 17.88 9.69 17.95
C LYS A 195 19.05 8.79 18.35
N GLU A 196 18.82 7.50 18.39
CA GLU A 196 19.86 6.52 18.73
C GLU A 196 20.98 6.48 17.67
N GLY A 197 20.64 6.76 16.42
CA GLY A 197 21.61 6.92 15.33
C GLY A 197 22.42 8.20 15.40
N GLY A 198 22.12 9.10 16.35
CA GLY A 198 22.80 10.39 16.52
C GLY A 198 22.31 11.47 15.55
N ALA A 199 21.09 11.34 15.04
CA ALA A 199 20.50 12.37 14.19
C ALA A 199 20.28 13.68 14.98
N THR A 200 20.52 14.80 14.31
CA THR A 200 20.24 16.12 14.89
C THR A 200 18.72 16.33 14.99
N LYS A 201 18.31 17.26 15.87
CA LYS A 201 16.88 17.62 15.99
C LYS A 201 16.29 18.02 14.63
N ASP A 202 17.03 18.78 13.82
CA ASP A 202 16.55 19.21 12.51
C ASP A 202 16.32 18.05 11.54
N ILE A 203 17.12 16.98 11.60
CA ILE A 203 16.90 15.76 10.80
C ILE A 203 15.69 15.00 11.33
N ILE A 204 15.54 14.88 12.65
CA ILE A 204 14.37 14.24 13.25
C ILE A 204 13.10 14.97 12.82
N ASP A 205 13.06 16.30 12.96
CA ASP A 205 11.90 17.15 12.58
C ASP A 205 11.58 17.07 11.06
N LEU A 206 12.52 16.67 10.22
CA LEU A 206 12.30 16.48 8.77
C LEU A 206 11.58 15.16 8.46
N TYR A 207 11.77 14.12 9.29
CA TYR A 207 11.29 12.76 9.02
C TYR A 207 10.21 12.28 9.99
N THR A 208 9.82 13.07 10.96
CA THR A 208 8.74 12.78 11.93
C THR A 208 7.65 13.84 11.89
#